data_ed74398d7223a5979830eda6db360bf6
#
_entry.id   ed74398d7223a5979830eda6db360bf6
#
_cell.length_a   1.000
_cell.length_b   1.000
_cell.length_c   1.000
_cell.angle_alpha   90.00
_cell.angle_beta   90.00
_cell.angle_gamma   90.00
#
_symmetry.space_group_name_H-M   'P 1'
#
loop_
_entity.id
_entity.type
_entity.pdbx_description
1 polymer ?
#
loop_
_entity_poly.entity_id
_entity_poly.type
_entity_poly.pdbx_seq_one_letter_code
_entity_poly.pdbx_strand_id
1 'polypeptide(L)'
;VQAAVAKDAKVSDLVQPGHIFPLQAVDGGVLMRAGHTEAGCDLAAMAGCSPTAVICEIMKDDGTMARLPDLLIFAAEHKLKIGTIADLIEHRSRNESLIEKVGSRTLTTTFGEFTAHAFKDKTSQGLHLALVKGQWSADEAVAARVHEPLSVLDALEIGRAMHSWSLDESLRYITDAGNVAVARKLGVSGAGRFHSR
;
A
#
# COMPACT_ATOMS: atom_id res chain seq x y z
N VAL A 1 29.23 3.78 -6.08
CA VAL A 1 27.99 3.17 -5.55
C VAL A 1 28.22 2.74 -4.09
N GLN A 2 29.17 1.84 -3.81
CA GLN A 2 29.42 1.36 -2.44
C GLN A 2 29.64 2.48 -1.43
N ALA A 3 30.42 3.50 -1.79
CA ALA A 3 30.63 4.68 -0.93
C ALA A 3 29.34 5.46 -0.65
N ALA A 4 28.47 5.60 -1.65
CA ALA A 4 27.20 6.31 -1.51
C ALA A 4 26.18 5.62 -0.58
N VAL A 5 26.26 4.29 -0.44
CA VAL A 5 25.32 3.48 0.34
C VAL A 5 25.90 2.96 1.65
N ALA A 6 27.14 3.31 1.95
CA ALA A 6 27.78 2.96 3.21
C ALA A 6 27.03 3.60 4.40
N LYS A 7 26.91 2.86 5.52
CA LYS A 7 26.21 3.37 6.72
C LYS A 7 26.85 4.62 7.32
N ASP A 8 28.15 4.79 7.08
CA ASP A 8 28.99 5.90 7.54
C ASP A 8 29.38 6.87 6.41
N ALA A 9 28.63 6.81 5.27
CA ALA A 9 28.87 7.67 4.11
C ALA A 9 28.89 9.16 4.49
N LYS A 10 29.86 9.87 3.96
CA LYS A 10 30.03 11.32 4.14
C LYS A 10 29.92 12.02 2.79
N VAL A 11 29.57 13.29 2.81
CA VAL A 11 29.49 14.10 1.58
C VAL A 11 30.83 14.09 0.83
N SER A 12 31.97 14.05 1.55
CA SER A 12 33.31 13.98 0.96
C SER A 12 33.63 12.69 0.22
N ASP A 13 32.84 11.64 0.39
CA ASP A 13 33.06 10.34 -0.27
C ASP A 13 32.55 10.35 -1.73
N LEU A 14 31.84 11.40 -2.11
CA LEU A 14 31.33 11.62 -3.45
C LEU A 14 31.94 12.90 -4.04
N VAL A 15 32.32 12.83 -5.32
CA VAL A 15 32.89 13.96 -6.05
C VAL A 15 31.77 14.66 -6.84
N GLN A 16 31.73 16.00 -6.72
CA GLN A 16 30.84 16.85 -7.51
C GLN A 16 31.68 17.87 -8.31
N PRO A 17 31.33 18.10 -9.60
CA PRO A 17 30.27 17.45 -10.38
C PRO A 17 30.62 16.00 -10.74
N GLY A 18 29.58 15.16 -10.97
CA GLY A 18 29.72 13.76 -11.30
C GLY A 18 28.75 13.32 -12.41
N HIS A 19 28.95 12.10 -12.91
CA HIS A 19 28.14 11.51 -13.98
C HIS A 19 27.05 10.56 -13.47
N ILE A 20 27.05 10.23 -12.17
CA ILE A 20 26.03 9.40 -11.55
C ILE A 20 25.12 10.31 -10.72
N PHE A 21 23.82 10.28 -11.01
CA PHE A 21 22.83 11.08 -10.33
C PHE A 21 22.13 10.22 -9.27
N PRO A 22 22.28 10.52 -7.97
CA PRO A 22 21.52 9.84 -6.94
C PRO A 22 20.05 10.22 -7.04
N LEU A 23 19.19 9.21 -7.09
CA LEU A 23 17.73 9.34 -7.04
C LEU A 23 17.22 8.76 -5.73
N GLN A 24 16.24 9.41 -5.14
CA GLN A 24 15.59 8.92 -3.93
C GLN A 24 14.29 8.21 -4.27
N ALA A 25 14.18 6.93 -3.89
CA ALA A 25 12.94 6.19 -3.95
C ALA A 25 11.95 6.71 -2.91
N VAL A 26 10.66 6.61 -3.20
CA VAL A 26 9.60 6.93 -2.25
C VAL A 26 9.47 5.80 -1.24
N ASP A 27 9.25 6.14 0.04
CA ASP A 27 8.97 5.17 1.09
C ASP A 27 7.72 4.35 0.72
N GLY A 28 7.80 3.02 0.91
CA GLY A 28 6.78 2.08 0.44
C GLY A 28 7.02 1.52 -0.96
N GLY A 29 8.02 2.04 -1.69
CA GLY A 29 8.48 1.48 -2.96
C GLY A 29 7.43 1.50 -4.06
N VAL A 30 7.39 0.45 -4.90
CA VAL A 30 6.45 0.35 -6.04
C VAL A 30 4.98 0.37 -5.65
N LEU A 31 4.65 0.06 -4.39
CA LEU A 31 3.27 0.14 -3.89
C LEU A 31 2.80 1.59 -3.73
N MET A 32 3.73 2.53 -3.63
CA MET A 32 3.44 3.98 -3.54
C MET A 32 3.65 4.70 -4.87
N ARG A 33 4.71 4.36 -5.58
CA ARG A 33 5.02 4.93 -6.89
C ARG A 33 5.53 3.83 -7.83
N ALA A 34 4.80 3.57 -8.89
CA ALA A 34 5.13 2.57 -9.91
C ALA A 34 6.30 3.04 -10.79
N GLY A 35 7.48 3.21 -10.19
CA GLY A 35 8.70 3.71 -10.83
C GLY A 35 9.84 2.68 -10.82
N HIS A 36 10.75 2.80 -11.78
CA HIS A 36 11.95 1.95 -11.85
C HIS A 36 12.91 2.19 -10.68
N THR A 37 12.96 3.42 -10.15
CA THR A 37 13.74 3.76 -8.96
C THR A 37 13.27 2.95 -7.75
N GLU A 38 11.95 2.92 -7.53
CA GLU A 38 11.33 2.12 -6.48
C GLU A 38 11.53 0.63 -6.71
N ALA A 39 11.31 0.17 -7.95
CA ALA A 39 11.47 -1.23 -8.30
C ALA A 39 12.90 -1.74 -8.03
N GLY A 40 13.92 -0.95 -8.36
CA GLY A 40 15.31 -1.30 -8.09
C GLY A 40 15.60 -1.45 -6.59
N CYS A 41 15.14 -0.51 -5.78
CA CYS A 41 15.28 -0.57 -4.32
C CYS A 41 14.52 -1.76 -3.71
N ASP A 42 13.29 -2.00 -4.16
CA ASP A 42 12.46 -3.09 -3.70
C ASP A 42 13.09 -4.46 -4.02
N LEU A 43 13.54 -4.67 -5.24
CA LEU A 43 14.20 -5.91 -5.65
C LEU A 43 15.48 -6.16 -4.84
N ALA A 44 16.28 -5.13 -4.60
CA ALA A 44 17.47 -5.24 -3.75
C ALA A 44 17.11 -5.64 -2.31
N ALA A 45 16.12 -4.98 -1.71
CA ALA A 45 15.65 -5.30 -0.37
C ALA A 45 15.07 -6.71 -0.27
N MET A 46 14.26 -7.13 -1.24
CA MET A 46 13.70 -8.49 -1.31
C MET A 46 14.77 -9.57 -1.47
N ALA A 47 15.90 -9.24 -2.10
CA ALA A 47 17.06 -10.11 -2.20
C ALA A 47 17.93 -10.11 -0.93
N GLY A 48 17.54 -9.40 0.15
CA GLY A 48 18.31 -9.29 1.40
C GLY A 48 19.51 -8.35 1.29
N CYS A 49 19.57 -7.52 0.27
CA CYS A 49 20.63 -6.53 0.07
C CYS A 49 20.21 -5.15 0.64
N SER A 50 21.16 -4.21 0.64
CA SER A 50 20.82 -2.80 0.88
C SER A 50 19.83 -2.31 -0.17
N PRO A 51 18.77 -1.55 0.21
CA PRO A 51 17.71 -1.11 -0.72
C PRO A 51 18.22 -0.02 -1.68
N THR A 52 19.18 -0.37 -2.51
CA THR A 52 19.84 0.51 -3.48
C THR A 52 20.10 -0.23 -4.77
N ALA A 53 19.96 0.46 -5.88
CA ALA A 53 20.19 -0.12 -7.20
C ALA A 53 20.84 0.90 -8.13
N VAL A 54 21.51 0.39 -9.16
CA VAL A 54 21.93 1.19 -10.31
C VAL A 54 20.95 0.90 -11.44
N ILE A 55 20.40 1.94 -12.02
CA ILE A 55 19.47 1.85 -13.15
C ILE A 55 20.08 2.51 -14.38
N CYS A 56 19.80 1.95 -15.54
CA CYS A 56 20.26 2.48 -16.82
C CYS A 56 19.25 2.08 -17.90
N GLU A 57 18.91 3.02 -18.75
CA GLU A 57 18.09 2.77 -19.93
C GLU A 57 18.87 1.98 -20.98
N ILE A 58 18.17 1.10 -21.70
CA ILE A 58 18.73 0.34 -22.82
C ILE A 58 18.38 1.05 -24.13
N MET A 59 19.41 1.51 -24.84
CA MET A 59 19.29 2.07 -26.19
C MET A 59 19.51 0.99 -27.26
N LYS A 60 18.83 1.15 -28.37
CA LYS A 60 19.11 0.38 -29.60
C LYS A 60 20.30 1.00 -30.36
N ASP A 61 20.83 0.25 -31.32
CA ASP A 61 21.97 0.69 -32.16
C ASP A 61 21.66 1.96 -32.96
N ASP A 62 20.38 2.21 -33.27
CA ASP A 62 19.91 3.41 -33.96
C ASP A 62 19.81 4.65 -33.04
N GLY A 63 20.15 4.50 -31.76
CA GLY A 63 20.08 5.58 -30.74
C GLY A 63 18.71 5.80 -30.15
N THR A 64 17.68 5.06 -30.55
CA THR A 64 16.35 5.14 -29.95
C THR A 64 16.25 4.25 -28.70
N MET A 65 15.33 4.57 -27.79
CA MET A 65 15.11 3.76 -26.59
C MET A 65 14.46 2.42 -26.92
N ALA A 66 15.04 1.33 -26.41
CA ALA A 66 14.45 0.01 -26.50
C ALA A 66 13.09 -0.04 -25.77
N ARG A 67 12.15 -0.71 -26.40
CA ARG A 67 10.80 -0.94 -25.85
C ARG A 67 10.60 -2.44 -25.61
N LEU A 68 9.49 -2.84 -25.02
CA LEU A 68 9.27 -4.22 -24.61
C LEU A 68 9.60 -5.26 -25.69
N PRO A 69 9.21 -5.11 -26.98
CA PRO A 69 9.59 -6.06 -28.02
C PRO A 69 11.11 -6.19 -28.20
N ASP A 70 11.83 -5.05 -28.18
CA ASP A 70 13.29 -5.02 -28.31
C ASP A 70 13.95 -5.64 -27.06
N LEU A 71 13.42 -5.33 -25.88
CA LEU A 71 13.92 -5.81 -24.60
C LEU A 71 13.76 -7.33 -24.42
N LEU A 72 12.73 -7.93 -24.99
CA LEU A 72 12.54 -9.39 -24.98
C LEU A 72 13.66 -10.09 -25.77
N ILE A 73 14.01 -9.54 -26.92
CA ILE A 73 15.12 -10.05 -27.75
C ILE A 73 16.45 -9.87 -27.01
N PHE A 74 16.70 -8.67 -26.52
CA PHE A 74 17.92 -8.35 -25.77
C PHE A 74 18.08 -9.23 -24.52
N ALA A 75 17.01 -9.42 -23.75
CA ALA A 75 17.04 -10.27 -22.56
C ALA A 75 17.36 -11.74 -22.91
N ALA A 76 16.79 -12.26 -24.01
CA ALA A 76 17.07 -13.62 -24.46
C ALA A 76 18.53 -13.79 -24.92
N GLU A 77 19.05 -12.83 -25.69
CA GLU A 77 20.42 -12.83 -26.19
C GLU A 77 21.46 -12.79 -25.08
N HIS A 78 21.21 -11.89 -24.08
CA HIS A 78 22.13 -11.68 -22.95
C HIS A 78 21.81 -12.55 -21.75
N LYS A 79 20.83 -13.48 -21.83
CA LYS A 79 20.40 -14.36 -20.74
C LYS A 79 20.00 -13.59 -19.48
N LEU A 80 19.35 -12.45 -19.68
CA LEU A 80 18.85 -11.60 -18.60
C LEU A 80 17.43 -12.00 -18.22
N LYS A 81 17.10 -11.80 -16.96
CA LYS A 81 15.70 -11.87 -16.50
C LYS A 81 15.00 -10.56 -16.83
N ILE A 82 13.75 -10.65 -17.23
CA ILE A 82 12.89 -9.52 -17.50
C ILE A 82 11.61 -9.65 -16.66
N GLY A 83 11.15 -8.56 -16.11
CA GLY A 83 9.91 -8.47 -15.36
C GLY A 83 9.27 -7.10 -15.55
N THR A 84 8.03 -6.95 -15.11
CA THR A 84 7.32 -5.69 -15.15
C THR A 84 7.12 -5.12 -13.75
N ILE A 85 7.00 -3.80 -13.66
CA ILE A 85 6.65 -3.13 -12.39
C ILE A 85 5.27 -3.59 -11.91
N ALA A 86 4.35 -3.87 -12.85
CA ALA A 86 3.02 -4.37 -12.51
C ALA A 86 3.07 -5.73 -11.79
N ASP A 87 3.90 -6.66 -12.27
CA ASP A 87 4.10 -7.96 -11.62
C ASP A 87 4.74 -7.81 -10.23
N LEU A 88 5.68 -6.88 -10.07
CA LEU A 88 6.29 -6.59 -8.78
C LEU A 88 5.28 -6.00 -7.79
N ILE A 89 4.42 -5.09 -8.24
CA ILE A 89 3.32 -4.55 -7.43
C ILE A 89 2.38 -5.67 -6.98
N GLU A 90 1.99 -6.55 -7.91
CA GLU A 90 1.12 -7.68 -7.60
C GLU A 90 1.77 -8.63 -6.58
N HIS A 91 3.04 -8.97 -6.79
CA HIS A 91 3.80 -9.82 -5.87
C HIS A 91 3.87 -9.22 -4.47
N ARG A 92 4.24 -7.95 -4.35
CA ARG A 92 4.34 -7.27 -3.05
C ARG A 92 2.97 -7.13 -2.38
N SER A 93 1.92 -6.79 -3.15
CA SER A 93 0.55 -6.66 -2.62
C SER A 93 0.00 -7.97 -2.05
N ARG A 94 0.42 -9.12 -2.61
CA ARG A 94 0.01 -10.44 -2.10
C ARG A 94 0.80 -10.89 -0.87
N ASN A 95 2.07 -10.50 -0.77
CA ASN A 95 2.99 -11.02 0.24
C ASN A 95 3.28 -10.05 1.38
N GLU A 96 2.93 -8.78 1.23
CA GLU A 96 3.17 -7.75 2.23
C GLU A 96 1.85 -7.11 2.69
N SER A 97 1.72 -6.93 4.00
CA SER A 97 0.64 -6.11 4.56
C SER A 97 1.16 -4.71 4.82
N LEU A 98 0.57 -3.71 4.13
CA LEU A 98 0.80 -2.30 4.40
C LEU A 98 0.03 -1.81 5.64
N ILE A 99 -0.81 -2.68 6.20
CA ILE A 99 -1.66 -2.36 7.35
C ILE A 99 -1.16 -3.15 8.56
N GLU A 100 -0.91 -2.44 9.64
CA GLU A 100 -0.48 -2.99 10.92
C GLU A 100 -1.58 -2.85 11.96
N LYS A 101 -1.92 -3.95 12.64
CA LYS A 101 -2.85 -3.93 13.76
C LYS A 101 -2.14 -3.35 14.97
N VAL A 102 -2.57 -2.16 15.39
CA VAL A 102 -1.94 -1.43 16.51
C VAL A 102 -2.65 -1.64 17.84
N GLY A 103 -3.87 -2.19 17.82
CA GLY A 103 -4.59 -2.48 19.07
C GLY A 103 -5.95 -3.12 18.86
N SER A 104 -6.49 -3.64 19.94
CA SER A 104 -7.84 -4.22 20.02
C SER A 104 -8.47 -3.87 21.34
N ARG A 105 -9.78 -3.57 21.32
CA ARG A 105 -10.55 -3.28 22.51
C ARG A 105 -12.02 -3.69 22.33
N THR A 106 -12.62 -4.26 23.35
CA THR A 106 -14.06 -4.46 23.38
C THR A 106 -14.76 -3.14 23.66
N LEU A 107 -15.79 -2.84 22.88
CA LEU A 107 -16.66 -1.66 23.02
C LEU A 107 -18.09 -2.12 23.25
N THR A 108 -18.72 -1.59 24.28
CA THR A 108 -20.16 -1.75 24.50
C THR A 108 -20.87 -0.58 23.82
N THR A 109 -21.76 -0.90 22.91
CA THR A 109 -22.59 0.08 22.17
C THR A 109 -24.06 -0.17 22.42
N THR A 110 -24.91 0.74 21.96
CA THR A 110 -26.38 0.55 21.97
C THR A 110 -26.84 -0.65 21.12
N PHE A 111 -25.95 -1.17 20.25
CA PHE A 111 -26.17 -2.34 19.40
C PHE A 111 -25.49 -3.61 19.93
N GLY A 112 -25.02 -3.58 21.18
CA GLY A 112 -24.34 -4.69 21.82
C GLY A 112 -22.81 -4.52 21.84
N GLU A 113 -22.13 -5.62 22.16
CA GLU A 113 -20.66 -5.65 22.25
C GLU A 113 -20.01 -5.91 20.90
N PHE A 114 -18.96 -5.13 20.63
CA PHE A 114 -18.11 -5.29 19.44
C PHE A 114 -16.65 -5.31 19.86
N THR A 115 -15.83 -6.04 19.13
CA THR A 115 -14.38 -5.91 19.21
C THR A 115 -13.93 -4.87 18.20
N ALA A 116 -13.40 -3.74 18.69
CA ALA A 116 -12.77 -2.74 17.84
C ALA A 116 -11.30 -3.08 17.64
N HIS A 117 -10.88 -3.20 16.39
CA HIS A 117 -9.48 -3.37 15.98
C HIS A 117 -9.01 -2.09 15.32
N ALA A 118 -7.94 -1.50 15.85
CA ALA A 118 -7.29 -0.35 15.24
C ALA A 118 -6.13 -0.82 14.36
N PHE A 119 -6.07 -0.29 13.16
CA PHE A 119 -5.03 -0.56 12.19
C PHE A 119 -4.39 0.73 11.74
N LYS A 120 -3.09 0.70 11.55
CA LYS A 120 -2.30 1.80 11.00
C LYS A 120 -1.85 1.44 9.59
N ASP A 121 -2.09 2.33 8.65
CA ASP A 121 -1.50 2.25 7.32
C ASP A 121 -0.06 2.76 7.38
N LYS A 122 0.90 1.92 7.03
CA LYS A 122 2.34 2.23 7.08
C LYS A 122 2.74 3.31 6.09
N THR A 123 1.98 3.48 5.03
CA THR A 123 2.29 4.43 3.94
C THR A 123 1.69 5.81 4.19
N SER A 124 0.39 5.88 4.42
CA SER A 124 -0.32 7.15 4.67
C SER A 124 -0.29 7.59 6.13
N GLN A 125 0.21 6.73 7.03
CA GLN A 125 0.10 6.89 8.49
C GLN A 125 -1.36 7.04 8.97
N GLY A 126 -2.33 6.74 8.11
CA GLY A 126 -3.75 6.78 8.39
C GLY A 126 -4.14 5.69 9.40
N LEU A 127 -5.12 6.01 10.25
CA LEU A 127 -5.74 5.03 11.14
C LEU A 127 -7.04 4.51 10.54
N HIS A 128 -7.26 3.22 10.69
CA HIS A 128 -8.49 2.53 10.31
C HIS A 128 -9.05 1.80 11.51
N LEU A 129 -10.36 1.73 11.60
CA LEU A 129 -11.06 1.02 12.67
C LEU A 129 -11.93 -0.07 12.05
N ALA A 130 -11.82 -1.29 12.56
CA ALA A 130 -12.75 -2.36 12.25
C ALA A 130 -13.55 -2.71 13.50
N LEU A 131 -14.86 -2.65 13.42
CA LEU A 131 -15.77 -3.14 14.44
C LEU A 131 -16.23 -4.54 14.04
N VAL A 132 -15.95 -5.51 14.88
CA VAL A 132 -16.17 -6.91 14.63
C VAL A 132 -17.13 -7.48 15.67
N LYS A 133 -18.12 -8.23 15.22
CA LYS A 133 -19.02 -9.02 16.07
C LYS A 133 -18.99 -10.48 15.62
N GLY A 134 -18.87 -11.40 16.59
CA GLY A 134 -18.75 -12.82 16.31
C GLY A 134 -17.30 -13.28 16.06
N GLN A 135 -17.17 -14.55 15.72
CA GLN A 135 -15.90 -15.22 15.35
C GLN A 135 -16.16 -16.10 14.13
N TRP A 136 -15.20 -16.14 13.24
CA TRP A 136 -15.28 -16.95 12.00
C TRP A 136 -13.92 -17.53 11.64
N SER A 137 -13.93 -18.58 10.84
CA SER A 137 -12.74 -19.19 10.25
C SER A 137 -12.32 -18.46 8.98
N ALA A 138 -11.09 -18.70 8.51
CA ALA A 138 -10.56 -18.08 7.29
C ALA A 138 -11.36 -18.40 6.02
N ASP A 139 -12.04 -19.56 6.01
CA ASP A 139 -12.82 -20.06 4.85
C ASP A 139 -14.29 -19.64 4.90
N GLU A 140 -14.72 -18.96 5.96
CA GLU A 140 -16.10 -18.54 6.15
C GLU A 140 -16.34 -17.17 5.52
N ALA A 141 -17.40 -17.07 4.70
CA ALA A 141 -17.82 -15.81 4.13
C ALA A 141 -18.46 -14.93 5.20
N VAL A 142 -17.91 -13.75 5.41
CA VAL A 142 -18.36 -12.78 6.42
C VAL A 142 -18.94 -11.57 5.73
N ALA A 143 -20.11 -11.11 6.14
CA ALA A 143 -20.64 -9.85 5.66
C ALA A 143 -19.78 -8.70 6.21
N ALA A 144 -19.25 -7.86 5.33
CA ALA A 144 -18.43 -6.73 5.68
C ALA A 144 -18.97 -5.45 5.05
N ARG A 145 -18.98 -4.38 5.83
CA ARG A 145 -19.30 -3.05 5.35
C ARG A 145 -18.10 -2.11 5.53
N VAL A 146 -17.73 -1.45 4.46
CA VAL A 146 -16.79 -0.32 4.52
C VAL A 146 -17.60 0.97 4.68
N HIS A 147 -17.28 1.74 5.69
CA HIS A 147 -17.91 3.01 5.99
C HIS A 147 -16.88 4.14 5.92
N GLU A 148 -17.19 5.19 5.18
CA GLU A 148 -16.36 6.40 5.13
C GLU A 148 -16.44 7.19 6.45
N PRO A 149 -15.45 8.08 6.75
CA PRO A 149 -15.52 8.94 7.92
C PRO A 149 -16.82 9.74 7.92
N LEU A 150 -17.46 9.82 9.09
CA LEU A 150 -18.60 10.73 9.29
C LEU A 150 -18.16 12.15 8.96
N SER A 151 -18.83 12.77 8.00
CA SER A 151 -18.72 14.19 7.76
C SER A 151 -19.58 14.96 8.79
N VAL A 152 -19.39 16.26 8.88
CA VAL A 152 -20.31 17.13 9.68
C VAL A 152 -21.74 16.99 9.15
N LEU A 153 -21.92 16.75 7.85
CA LEU A 153 -23.23 16.55 7.21
C LEU A 153 -23.90 15.26 7.71
N ASP A 154 -23.14 14.18 7.90
CA ASP A 154 -23.66 12.93 8.47
C ASP A 154 -24.06 13.10 9.93
N ALA A 155 -23.28 13.86 10.70
CA ALA A 155 -23.58 14.17 12.11
C ALA A 155 -24.84 15.05 12.26
N LEU A 156 -25.14 15.87 11.24
CA LEU A 156 -26.35 16.71 11.20
C LEU A 156 -27.52 16.02 10.50
N GLU A 157 -27.37 14.75 10.12
CA GLU A 157 -28.35 13.97 9.35
C GLU A 157 -28.74 14.64 8.00
N ILE A 158 -27.89 15.52 7.49
CA ILE A 158 -28.08 16.19 6.20
C ILE A 158 -27.55 15.28 5.11
N GLY A 159 -28.36 14.88 4.15
CA GLY A 159 -27.94 14.06 3.00
C GLY A 159 -28.09 12.55 3.20
N ARG A 160 -29.00 12.09 4.05
CA ARG A 160 -29.35 10.65 4.21
C ARG A 160 -29.58 9.92 2.89
N ALA A 161 -29.92 10.64 1.83
CA ALA A 161 -30.10 10.07 0.48
C ALA A 161 -28.79 9.70 -0.23
N MET A 162 -27.63 10.10 0.28
CA MET A 162 -26.33 9.83 -0.34
C MET A 162 -25.71 8.50 0.08
N HIS A 163 -26.15 7.91 1.18
CA HIS A 163 -25.69 6.60 1.66
C HIS A 163 -26.83 5.60 1.61
N SER A 164 -26.60 4.47 0.93
CA SER A 164 -27.59 3.40 0.82
C SER A 164 -28.02 2.80 2.17
N TRP A 165 -27.17 2.97 3.21
CA TRP A 165 -27.42 2.53 4.59
C TRP A 165 -26.73 3.48 5.56
N SER A 166 -27.42 3.90 6.60
CA SER A 166 -26.82 4.64 7.72
C SER A 166 -25.89 3.73 8.54
N LEU A 167 -25.03 4.32 9.34
CA LEU A 167 -24.17 3.55 10.25
C LEU A 167 -25.03 2.74 11.23
N ASP A 168 -26.09 3.34 11.76
CA ASP A 168 -27.03 2.70 12.68
C ASP A 168 -27.73 1.49 12.07
N GLU A 169 -28.23 1.62 10.84
CA GLU A 169 -28.85 0.50 10.12
C GLU A 169 -27.85 -0.63 9.87
N SER A 170 -26.61 -0.25 9.51
CA SER A 170 -25.52 -1.21 9.33
C SER A 170 -25.19 -1.95 10.63
N LEU A 171 -25.08 -1.24 11.75
CA LEU A 171 -24.78 -1.84 13.05
C LEU A 171 -25.93 -2.72 13.56
N ARG A 172 -27.20 -2.36 13.31
CA ARG A 172 -28.35 -3.21 13.61
C ARG A 172 -28.33 -4.51 12.81
N TYR A 173 -28.18 -4.39 11.49
CA TYR A 173 -28.09 -5.57 10.63
C TYR A 173 -26.97 -6.52 11.05
N ILE A 174 -25.81 -5.97 11.39
CA ILE A 174 -24.65 -6.71 11.91
C ILE A 174 -24.99 -7.42 13.22
N THR A 175 -25.70 -6.74 14.08
CA THR A 175 -26.12 -7.32 15.36
C THR A 175 -27.05 -8.50 15.18
N ASP A 176 -27.96 -8.44 14.22
CA ASP A 176 -28.93 -9.47 13.93
C ASP A 176 -28.30 -10.66 13.16
N ALA A 177 -27.34 -10.39 12.29
CA ALA A 177 -26.65 -11.40 11.49
C ALA A 177 -25.59 -12.23 12.25
N GLY A 178 -25.11 -11.75 13.40
CA GLY A 178 -24.25 -12.51 14.32
C GLY A 178 -22.75 -12.52 14.01
N ASN A 179 -22.35 -12.56 12.74
CA ASN A 179 -20.93 -12.64 12.31
C ASN A 179 -20.64 -11.59 11.22
N VAL A 180 -20.16 -10.42 11.61
CA VAL A 180 -19.96 -9.32 10.66
C VAL A 180 -18.89 -8.33 11.10
N ALA A 181 -18.29 -7.66 10.12
CA ALA A 181 -17.29 -6.59 10.32
C ALA A 181 -17.72 -5.26 9.68
N VAL A 182 -17.50 -4.16 10.38
CA VAL A 182 -17.56 -2.80 9.81
C VAL A 182 -16.18 -2.20 9.83
N ALA A 183 -15.64 -1.88 8.67
CA ALA A 183 -14.38 -1.18 8.56
C ALA A 183 -14.60 0.31 8.32
N ARG A 184 -13.88 1.17 9.07
CA ARG A 184 -13.93 2.62 8.95
C ARG A 184 -12.52 3.21 8.84
N LYS A 185 -12.32 4.11 7.90
CA LYS A 185 -11.14 4.96 7.85
C LYS A 185 -11.30 6.10 8.86
N LEU A 186 -10.43 6.18 9.85
CA LEU A 186 -10.33 7.35 10.72
C LEU A 186 -9.38 8.33 10.01
N GLY A 187 -9.95 9.40 9.41
CA GLY A 187 -9.15 10.36 8.68
C GLY A 187 -8.30 11.23 9.60
N VAL A 188 -6.99 11.25 9.36
CA VAL A 188 -6.19 12.47 9.50
C VAL A 188 -6.06 13.00 8.07
N SER A 189 -6.40 14.26 7.84
CA SER A 189 -6.46 14.89 6.53
C SER A 189 -5.12 14.80 5.80
N GLY A 190 -5.11 14.00 4.77
CA GLY A 190 -4.05 13.90 3.78
C GLY A 190 -4.63 13.15 2.59
N ALA A 191 -4.77 13.81 1.46
CA ALA A 191 -5.39 13.28 0.27
C ALA A 191 -4.68 12.02 -0.23
N GLY A 192 -5.30 10.86 -0.04
CA GLY A 192 -4.89 9.59 -0.61
C GLY A 192 -6.12 8.91 -1.22
N ARG A 193 -6.12 8.76 -2.54
CA ARG A 193 -7.18 8.04 -3.25
C ARG A 193 -7.05 6.55 -2.99
N PHE A 194 -8.11 5.93 -2.47
CA PHE A 194 -8.26 4.47 -2.53
C PHE A 194 -8.75 4.07 -3.91
N HIS A 195 -8.06 3.13 -4.54
CA HIS A 195 -8.63 2.36 -5.64
C HIS A 195 -9.25 1.11 -5.04
N SER A 196 -10.59 1.01 -5.14
CA SER A 196 -11.33 -0.23 -4.91
C SER A 196 -11.04 -1.17 -6.09
N ARG A 197 -10.62 -2.37 -5.79
CA ARG A 197 -10.87 -3.55 -6.62
C ARG A 197 -11.65 -4.54 -5.79
#